data_ce784b1e25af2bde17735f43e8920d32
#
_entry.id   ce784b1e25af2bde17735f43e8920d32
#
_cell.length_a   1.000
_cell.length_b   1.000
_cell.length_c   1.000
_cell.angle_alpha   90.00
_cell.angle_beta   90.00
_cell.angle_gamma   90.00
#
_symmetry.space_group_name_H-M   'P 1'
#
loop_
_entity.id
_entity.type
_entity.pdbx_description
1 polymer ?
#
loop_
_entity_poly.entity_id
_entity_poly.type
_entity_poly.pdbx_seq_one_letter_code
_entity_poly.pdbx_strand_id
1 'polypeptide(L)'
;MNNARAGTIAFGIIFLILVIFGVEFYDQVWSFPDFSPVPLMIIALVGTGIFVTVKLGFPQIRYFRHGIDVTRGIYDNPDDEGDLNHFRALTTALSATVGIGNIAGVATAIYYGGPGALFWMWITAFFGTTLKFSECTLSLKYREIRKDGHTAGGPMYTIAHGLGAKWKWMAVAFASFAIICSFATGNSIQSFTVSDQIYSEVSQIVGQDHFLTLKHTIWSGFGVSVQQVINGIFMCLIVGLVIIGGIQRIGHVTGFLAPIMAVIYVFFASLILVGNFNLIANSFS
;
A
#
# COMPACT_ATOMS: atom_id res chain seq x y z
N MET A 1 -35.11 0.51 -12.96
CA MET A 1 -34.13 -0.29 -13.69
C MET A 1 -33.25 0.50 -14.69
N ASN A 2 -33.66 1.63 -15.23
CA ASN A 2 -32.85 2.40 -16.20
C ASN A 2 -31.68 3.19 -15.57
N ASN A 3 -31.82 3.69 -14.35
CA ASN A 3 -30.77 4.52 -13.72
C ASN A 3 -29.51 3.73 -13.31
N ALA A 4 -29.66 2.44 -12.96
CA ALA A 4 -28.50 1.61 -12.62
C ALA A 4 -27.65 1.25 -13.87
N ARG A 5 -28.30 0.99 -15.01
CA ARG A 5 -27.60 0.73 -16.28
C ARG A 5 -26.89 1.98 -16.82
N ALA A 6 -27.51 3.14 -16.72
CA ALA A 6 -26.88 4.41 -17.11
C ALA A 6 -25.65 4.71 -16.25
N GLY A 7 -25.71 4.46 -14.93
CA GLY A 7 -24.56 4.59 -14.03
C GLY A 7 -23.40 3.65 -14.38
N THR A 8 -23.69 2.38 -14.74
CA THR A 8 -22.67 1.40 -15.13
C THR A 8 -21.97 1.78 -16.44
N ILE A 9 -22.75 2.29 -17.42
CA ILE A 9 -22.20 2.73 -18.71
C ILE A 9 -21.36 4.00 -18.53
N ALA A 10 -21.84 4.97 -17.75
CA ALA A 10 -21.08 6.19 -17.43
C ALA A 10 -19.77 5.85 -16.70
N PHE A 11 -19.81 4.92 -15.76
CA PHE A 11 -18.61 4.42 -15.06
C PHE A 11 -17.61 3.77 -16.02
N GLY A 12 -18.09 2.93 -16.94
CA GLY A 12 -17.23 2.28 -17.96
C GLY A 12 -16.57 3.28 -18.90
N ILE A 13 -17.30 4.33 -19.31
CA ILE A 13 -16.76 5.40 -20.18
C ILE A 13 -15.75 6.25 -19.42
N ILE A 14 -16.02 6.62 -18.16
CA ILE A 14 -15.09 7.38 -17.32
C ILE A 14 -13.83 6.55 -17.06
N PHE A 15 -13.97 5.25 -16.80
CA PHE A 15 -12.84 4.33 -16.63
C PHE A 15 -11.98 4.25 -17.89
N LEU A 16 -12.59 4.13 -19.07
CA LEU A 16 -11.88 4.07 -20.34
C LEU A 16 -11.14 5.40 -20.64
N ILE A 17 -11.78 6.52 -20.36
CA ILE A 17 -11.17 7.84 -20.49
C ILE A 17 -9.97 7.98 -19.54
N LEU A 18 -10.10 7.57 -18.27
CA LEU A 18 -9.02 7.62 -17.30
C LEU A 18 -7.85 6.69 -17.66
N VAL A 19 -8.11 5.55 -18.30
CA VAL A 19 -7.05 4.65 -18.79
C VAL A 19 -6.33 5.25 -20.00
N ILE A 20 -7.07 5.84 -20.95
CA ILE A 20 -6.47 6.42 -22.16
C ILE A 20 -5.69 7.71 -21.84
N PHE A 21 -6.25 8.60 -21.03
CA PHE A 21 -5.56 9.84 -20.62
C PHE A 21 -4.60 9.64 -19.45
N GLY A 22 -4.73 8.57 -18.69
CA GLY A 22 -3.93 8.32 -17.49
C GLY A 22 -2.45 8.11 -17.79
N VAL A 23 -2.10 7.54 -18.93
CA VAL A 23 -0.69 7.31 -19.32
C VAL A 23 -0.01 8.64 -19.68
N GLU A 24 -0.62 9.47 -20.52
CA GLU A 24 -0.07 10.78 -20.88
C GLU A 24 -0.09 11.76 -19.69
N PHE A 25 -1.14 11.73 -18.87
CA PHE A 25 -1.24 12.54 -17.66
C PHE A 25 -0.23 12.15 -16.59
N TYR A 26 0.10 10.86 -16.47
CA TYR A 26 1.12 10.36 -15.54
C TYR A 26 2.49 10.95 -15.88
N ASP A 27 2.91 10.90 -17.13
CA ASP A 27 4.21 11.46 -17.55
C ASP A 27 4.26 12.97 -17.33
N GLN A 28 3.18 13.70 -17.62
CA GLN A 28 3.09 15.14 -17.39
C GLN A 28 3.12 15.50 -15.91
N VAL A 29 2.44 14.78 -15.03
CA VAL A 29 2.43 15.06 -13.58
C VAL A 29 3.77 14.74 -12.93
N TRP A 30 4.47 13.72 -13.41
CA TRP A 30 5.78 13.34 -12.88
C TRP A 30 6.94 14.15 -13.49
N SER A 31 6.84 14.58 -14.73
CA SER A 31 7.84 15.40 -15.41
C SER A 31 7.56 16.90 -15.37
N PHE A 32 6.37 17.32 -14.96
CA PHE A 32 6.03 18.73 -14.86
C PHE A 32 6.46 19.35 -13.52
N PRO A 33 7.01 20.57 -13.52
CA PRO A 33 7.34 21.36 -14.69
C PRO A 33 8.73 21.00 -15.24
N ASP A 34 8.89 21.06 -16.56
CA ASP A 34 10.15 20.77 -17.26
C ASP A 34 11.35 21.61 -16.79
N PHE A 35 11.09 22.73 -16.11
CA PHE A 35 12.11 23.61 -15.54
C PHE A 35 12.51 23.23 -14.10
N SER A 36 11.85 22.26 -13.46
CA SER A 36 12.17 21.82 -12.10
C SER A 36 12.80 20.42 -12.11
N PRO A 37 13.98 20.23 -11.51
CA PRO A 37 14.58 18.90 -11.37
C PRO A 37 13.79 17.96 -10.42
N VAL A 38 12.78 18.51 -9.72
CA VAL A 38 11.96 17.75 -8.76
C VAL A 38 10.49 17.80 -9.18
N PRO A 39 9.83 16.65 -9.38
CA PRO A 39 8.42 16.59 -9.74
C PRO A 39 7.52 17.32 -8.74
N LEU A 40 6.51 18.04 -9.24
CA LEU A 40 5.56 18.82 -8.43
C LEU A 40 4.90 17.97 -7.34
N MET A 41 4.62 16.72 -7.63
CA MET A 41 4.01 15.77 -6.68
C MET A 41 4.90 15.54 -5.45
N ILE A 42 6.22 15.41 -5.65
CA ILE A 42 7.19 15.24 -4.55
C ILE A 42 7.24 16.50 -3.70
N ILE A 43 7.28 17.68 -4.32
CA ILE A 43 7.27 18.97 -3.62
C ILE A 43 5.99 19.10 -2.79
N ALA A 44 4.84 18.76 -3.35
CA ALA A 44 3.56 18.82 -2.65
C ALA A 44 3.51 17.86 -1.46
N LEU A 45 3.94 16.61 -1.62
CA LEU A 45 3.91 15.61 -0.56
C LEU A 45 4.90 15.94 0.57
N VAL A 46 6.17 16.21 0.23
CA VAL A 46 7.21 16.53 1.22
C VAL A 46 6.93 17.87 1.87
N GLY A 47 6.55 18.88 1.09
CA GLY A 47 6.19 20.21 1.61
C GLY A 47 5.00 20.16 2.57
N THR A 48 3.95 19.41 2.25
CA THR A 48 2.82 19.19 3.16
C THR A 48 3.28 18.43 4.41
N GLY A 49 4.13 17.43 4.27
CA GLY A 49 4.70 16.68 5.41
C GLY A 49 5.48 17.57 6.35
N ILE A 50 6.34 18.43 5.83
CA ILE A 50 7.12 19.44 6.61
C ILE A 50 6.16 20.40 7.30
N PHE A 51 5.23 21.00 6.55
CA PHE A 51 4.25 21.95 7.09
C PHE A 51 3.46 21.38 8.26
N VAL A 52 2.90 20.17 8.09
CA VAL A 52 2.10 19.50 9.13
C VAL A 52 2.98 19.10 10.32
N THR A 53 4.22 18.64 10.10
CA THR A 53 5.17 18.31 11.16
C THR A 53 5.48 19.52 12.05
N VAL A 54 5.78 20.66 11.45
CA VAL A 54 6.06 21.89 12.19
C VAL A 54 4.81 22.38 12.92
N LYS A 55 3.65 22.38 12.22
CA LYS A 55 2.38 22.85 12.78
C LYS A 55 1.92 22.02 13.99
N LEU A 56 2.15 20.71 13.98
CA LEU A 56 1.77 19.80 15.07
C LEU A 56 2.88 19.63 16.15
N GLY A 57 4.03 20.29 15.99
CA GLY A 57 5.12 20.23 16.96
C GLY A 57 5.81 18.89 17.05
N PHE A 58 6.15 18.29 15.91
CA PHE A 58 6.90 17.03 15.78
C PHE A 58 6.23 15.84 16.50
N PRO A 59 5.01 15.46 16.11
CA PRO A 59 4.25 14.39 16.79
C PRO A 59 4.97 13.04 16.76
N GLN A 60 5.76 12.74 15.73
CA GLN A 60 6.55 11.52 15.60
C GLN A 60 7.59 11.34 16.71
N ILE A 61 8.05 12.42 17.32
CA ILE A 61 8.97 12.39 18.47
C ILE A 61 8.16 12.47 19.77
N ARG A 62 7.25 13.44 19.83
CA ARG A 62 6.51 13.76 21.05
C ARG A 62 5.59 12.63 21.52
N TYR A 63 4.92 11.95 20.60
CA TYR A 63 3.93 10.90 20.89
C TYR A 63 4.47 9.49 20.68
N PHE A 64 5.77 9.31 20.45
CA PHE A 64 6.36 8.00 20.17
C PHE A 64 6.10 6.99 21.30
N ARG A 65 6.35 7.37 22.55
CA ARG A 65 6.07 6.52 23.73
C ARG A 65 4.59 6.19 23.84
N HIS A 66 3.74 7.19 23.70
CA HIS A 66 2.29 6.99 23.75
C HIS A 66 1.82 6.02 22.64
N GLY A 67 2.37 6.11 21.43
CA GLY A 67 2.08 5.16 20.37
C GLY A 67 2.45 3.72 20.71
N ILE A 68 3.57 3.50 21.41
CA ILE A 68 3.95 2.17 21.91
C ILE A 68 2.94 1.68 22.95
N ASP A 69 2.53 2.53 23.87
CA ASP A 69 1.59 2.19 24.94
C ASP A 69 0.21 1.83 24.38
N VAL A 70 -0.26 2.57 23.37
CA VAL A 70 -1.49 2.24 22.63
C VAL A 70 -1.37 0.88 21.93
N THR A 71 -0.25 0.63 21.26
CA THR A 71 -0.01 -0.66 20.57
C THR A 71 0.04 -1.85 21.52
N ARG A 72 0.54 -1.64 22.75
CA ARG A 72 0.57 -2.66 23.81
C ARG A 72 -0.80 -2.95 24.43
N GLY A 73 -1.83 -2.19 24.05
CA GLY A 73 -3.19 -2.38 24.57
C GLY A 73 -3.45 -1.75 25.94
N ILE A 74 -2.57 -0.83 26.41
CA ILE A 74 -2.77 -0.17 27.73
C ILE A 74 -4.07 0.63 27.74
N TYR A 75 -4.50 1.10 26.58
CA TYR A 75 -5.74 1.88 26.40
C TYR A 75 -6.87 1.07 25.75
N ASP A 76 -6.70 -0.27 25.62
CA ASP A 76 -7.77 -1.11 25.06
C ASP A 76 -8.92 -1.21 26.07
N ASN A 77 -10.11 -0.83 25.64
CA ASN A 77 -11.34 -0.99 26.42
C ASN A 77 -12.32 -1.86 25.59
N PRO A 78 -12.81 -2.98 26.14
CA PRO A 78 -13.75 -3.85 25.45
C PRO A 78 -15.07 -3.18 25.06
N ASP A 79 -15.43 -2.09 25.75
CA ASP A 79 -16.67 -1.33 25.51
C ASP A 79 -16.49 -0.25 24.42
N ASP A 80 -15.27 -0.07 23.89
CA ASP A 80 -15.02 0.91 22.83
C ASP A 80 -15.64 0.45 21.51
N GLU A 81 -16.30 1.39 20.84
CA GLU A 81 -16.91 1.17 19.53
C GLU A 81 -15.82 0.98 18.46
N GLY A 82 -15.83 -0.17 17.79
CA GLY A 82 -14.89 -0.48 16.71
C GLY A 82 -14.83 -1.96 16.37
N ASP A 83 -14.35 -2.28 15.18
CA ASP A 83 -14.24 -3.65 14.69
C ASP A 83 -12.95 -4.35 15.12
N LEU A 84 -11.90 -3.59 15.44
CA LEU A 84 -10.55 -4.08 15.71
C LEU A 84 -9.95 -3.38 16.94
N ASN A 85 -9.20 -4.13 17.76
CA ASN A 85 -8.36 -3.53 18.80
C ASN A 85 -7.13 -2.82 18.18
N HIS A 86 -6.43 -2.00 18.97
CA HIS A 86 -5.32 -1.17 18.50
C HIS A 86 -4.20 -1.98 17.84
N PHE A 87 -3.82 -3.12 18.40
CA PHE A 87 -2.78 -3.99 17.84
C PHE A 87 -3.20 -4.57 16.47
N ARG A 88 -4.43 -5.09 16.34
CA ARG A 88 -4.94 -5.61 15.07
C ARG A 88 -5.12 -4.52 14.03
N ALA A 89 -5.53 -3.32 14.43
CA ALA A 89 -5.60 -2.17 13.53
C ALA A 89 -4.21 -1.81 12.98
N LEU A 90 -3.18 -1.77 13.84
CA LEU A 90 -1.80 -1.52 13.43
C LEU A 90 -1.29 -2.62 12.48
N THR A 91 -1.45 -3.89 12.83
CA THR A 91 -0.96 -5.01 12.01
C THR A 91 -1.68 -5.12 10.67
N THR A 92 -2.97 -4.77 10.62
CA THR A 92 -3.73 -4.67 9.37
C THR A 92 -3.18 -3.53 8.50
N ALA A 93 -2.93 -2.36 9.06
CA ALA A 93 -2.32 -1.24 8.34
C ALA A 93 -0.90 -1.57 7.86
N LEU A 94 -0.08 -2.26 8.68
CA LEU A 94 1.26 -2.71 8.28
C LEU A 94 1.19 -3.72 7.15
N SER A 95 0.29 -4.70 7.19
CA SER A 95 0.15 -5.70 6.13
C SER A 95 -0.28 -5.08 4.79
N ALA A 96 -1.03 -3.99 4.81
CA ALA A 96 -1.40 -3.23 3.62
C ALA A 96 -0.26 -2.33 3.10
N THR A 97 0.64 -1.89 3.98
CA THR A 97 1.70 -0.93 3.65
C THR A 97 3.01 -1.62 3.29
N VAL A 98 3.37 -2.68 4.01
CA VAL A 98 4.60 -3.44 3.76
C VAL A 98 4.37 -4.41 2.60
N GLY A 99 5.07 -4.19 1.51
CA GLY A 99 4.96 -5.00 0.30
C GLY A 99 6.26 -5.00 -0.49
N ILE A 100 6.20 -5.49 -1.73
CA ILE A 100 7.36 -5.58 -2.62
C ILE A 100 8.05 -4.23 -2.85
N GLY A 101 7.30 -3.12 -2.80
CA GLY A 101 7.86 -1.77 -2.91
C GLY A 101 8.87 -1.42 -1.83
N ASN A 102 8.69 -1.94 -0.61
CA ASN A 102 9.60 -1.72 0.52
C ASN A 102 10.89 -2.56 0.43
N ILE A 103 10.93 -3.55 -0.42
CA ILE A 103 12.07 -4.46 -0.60
C ILE A 103 12.70 -4.22 -1.97
N ALA A 104 12.07 -4.66 -3.05
CA ALA A 104 12.60 -4.51 -4.40
C ALA A 104 12.59 -3.05 -4.87
N GLY A 105 11.57 -2.26 -4.49
CA GLY A 105 11.51 -0.82 -4.82
C GLY A 105 12.64 -0.03 -4.19
N VAL A 106 13.02 -0.33 -2.95
CA VAL A 106 14.18 0.30 -2.29
C VAL A 106 15.47 -0.13 -2.97
N ALA A 107 15.65 -1.41 -3.29
CA ALA A 107 16.82 -1.91 -4.01
C ALA A 107 16.95 -1.23 -5.39
N THR A 108 15.84 -1.11 -6.14
CA THR A 108 15.79 -0.42 -7.42
C THR A 108 16.13 1.07 -7.29
N ALA A 109 15.62 1.75 -6.26
CA ALA A 109 15.92 3.15 -6.01
C ALA A 109 17.42 3.37 -5.71
N ILE A 110 18.05 2.48 -4.95
CA ILE A 110 19.48 2.53 -4.68
C ILE A 110 20.28 2.22 -5.96
N TYR A 111 19.83 1.28 -6.77
CA TYR A 111 20.49 0.92 -8.02
C TYR A 111 20.57 2.09 -9.00
N TYR A 112 19.46 2.83 -9.18
CA TYR A 112 19.40 3.98 -10.09
C TYR A 112 19.86 5.30 -9.48
N GLY A 113 19.61 5.52 -8.19
CA GLY A 113 19.88 6.79 -7.49
C GLY A 113 21.11 6.78 -6.60
N GLY A 114 21.82 5.65 -6.53
CA GLY A 114 22.97 5.49 -5.65
C GLY A 114 22.63 5.53 -4.14
N PRO A 115 23.65 5.56 -3.25
CA PRO A 115 23.44 5.59 -1.79
C PRO A 115 22.64 6.80 -1.29
N GLY A 116 22.70 7.93 -2.01
CA GLY A 116 21.94 9.13 -1.70
C GLY A 116 20.42 8.93 -1.73
N ALA A 117 19.93 7.97 -2.50
CA ALA A 117 18.51 7.62 -2.52
C ALA A 117 18.00 7.17 -1.13
N LEU A 118 18.81 6.39 -0.40
CA LEU A 118 18.48 5.93 0.96
C LEU A 118 18.34 7.10 1.95
N PHE A 119 19.24 8.07 1.86
CA PHE A 119 19.19 9.28 2.71
C PHE A 119 17.88 10.06 2.46
N TRP A 120 17.51 10.28 1.22
CA TRP A 120 16.27 10.99 0.89
C TRP A 120 15.02 10.20 1.27
N MET A 121 15.06 8.87 1.16
CA MET A 121 13.97 8.02 1.64
C MET A 121 13.76 8.16 3.15
N TRP A 122 14.82 8.23 3.96
CA TRP A 122 14.70 8.45 5.40
C TRP A 122 14.10 9.81 5.74
N ILE A 123 14.55 10.88 5.05
CA ILE A 123 14.00 12.22 5.25
C ILE A 123 12.50 12.25 4.89
N THR A 124 12.14 11.73 3.75
CA THR A 124 10.73 11.71 3.32
C THR A 124 9.87 10.83 4.23
N ALA A 125 10.39 9.70 4.71
CA ALA A 125 9.69 8.84 5.65
C ALA A 125 9.46 9.54 6.99
N PHE A 126 10.43 10.30 7.50
CA PHE A 126 10.28 11.05 8.74
C PHE A 126 9.11 12.03 8.67
N PHE A 127 8.99 12.81 7.60
CA PHE A 127 7.87 13.73 7.41
C PHE A 127 6.57 12.99 7.04
N GLY A 128 6.66 11.89 6.30
CA GLY A 128 5.55 11.03 5.95
C GLY A 128 4.84 10.41 7.16
N THR A 129 5.57 10.12 8.23
CA THR A 129 4.99 9.62 9.50
C THR A 129 3.95 10.57 10.06
N THR A 130 4.20 11.88 10.00
CA THR A 130 3.25 12.89 10.48
C THR A 130 2.01 13.00 9.58
N LEU A 131 2.17 12.83 8.26
CA LEU A 131 1.03 12.77 7.35
C LEU A 131 0.13 11.59 7.71
N LYS A 132 0.72 10.41 7.94
CA LYS A 132 -0.04 9.23 8.35
C LYS A 132 -0.72 9.39 9.70
N PHE A 133 -0.05 9.98 10.66
CA PHE A 133 -0.63 10.34 11.96
C PHE A 133 -1.86 11.22 11.80
N SER A 134 -1.75 12.26 10.97
CA SER A 134 -2.87 13.19 10.70
C SER A 134 -4.03 12.51 9.98
N GLU A 135 -3.74 11.69 8.97
CA GLU A 135 -4.73 10.90 8.23
C GLU A 135 -5.52 9.98 9.16
N CYS A 136 -4.83 9.18 9.98
CA CYS A 136 -5.48 8.25 10.91
C CYS A 136 -6.31 8.98 11.96
N THR A 137 -5.78 10.07 12.54
CA THR A 137 -6.49 10.88 13.53
C THR A 137 -7.75 11.50 12.96
N LEU A 138 -7.68 12.05 11.75
CA LEU A 138 -8.85 12.64 11.08
C LEU A 138 -9.85 11.55 10.68
N SER A 139 -9.39 10.40 10.23
CA SER A 139 -10.26 9.27 9.87
C SER A 139 -11.03 8.75 11.09
N LEU A 140 -10.41 8.69 12.27
CA LEU A 140 -11.10 8.35 13.52
C LEU A 140 -12.10 9.43 13.94
N LYS A 141 -11.72 10.71 13.82
CA LYS A 141 -12.58 11.84 14.21
C LYS A 141 -13.86 11.93 13.39
N TYR A 142 -13.78 11.61 12.09
CA TYR A 142 -14.90 11.76 11.13
C TYR A 142 -15.50 10.42 10.71
N ARG A 143 -15.20 9.32 11.45
CA ARG A 143 -15.83 8.02 11.20
C ARG A 143 -17.33 8.06 11.52
N GLU A 144 -18.08 7.25 10.81
CA GLU A 144 -19.48 6.98 11.08
C GLU A 144 -19.64 5.60 11.70
N ILE A 145 -20.45 5.50 12.75
CA ILE A 145 -20.84 4.25 13.34
C ILE A 145 -22.21 3.89 12.77
N ARG A 146 -22.27 2.78 12.06
CA ARG A 146 -23.49 2.30 11.44
C ARG A 146 -24.39 1.63 12.47
N LYS A 147 -25.68 1.49 12.13
CA LYS A 147 -26.69 0.86 12.99
C LYS A 147 -26.41 -0.62 13.29
N ASP A 148 -25.62 -1.27 12.46
CA ASP A 148 -25.14 -2.65 12.61
C ASP A 148 -23.89 -2.78 13.51
N GLY A 149 -23.42 -1.67 14.10
CA GLY A 149 -22.23 -1.61 14.95
C GLY A 149 -20.91 -1.52 14.18
N HIS A 150 -20.92 -1.65 12.85
CA HIS A 150 -19.71 -1.51 12.05
C HIS A 150 -19.29 -0.06 11.86
N THR A 151 -17.99 0.17 11.87
CA THR A 151 -17.43 1.49 11.66
C THR A 151 -17.08 1.74 10.20
N ALA A 152 -17.40 2.92 9.70
CA ALA A 152 -17.04 3.38 8.35
C ALA A 152 -16.24 4.69 8.45
N GLY A 153 -15.03 4.71 7.92
CA GLY A 153 -14.12 5.84 8.02
C GLY A 153 -13.17 5.91 6.83
N GLY A 154 -12.23 6.83 6.92
CA GLY A 154 -11.21 7.03 5.90
C GLY A 154 -11.24 8.42 5.27
N PRO A 155 -10.35 8.71 4.30
CA PRO A 155 -10.23 10.04 3.71
C PRO A 155 -11.53 10.55 3.09
N MET A 156 -12.35 9.70 2.47
CA MET A 156 -13.62 10.10 1.89
C MET A 156 -14.58 10.65 2.96
N TYR A 157 -14.64 10.04 4.14
CA TYR A 157 -15.46 10.52 5.26
C TYR A 157 -14.89 11.81 5.85
N THR A 158 -13.58 11.89 5.98
CA THR A 158 -12.88 13.10 6.42
C THR A 158 -13.19 14.30 5.50
N ILE A 159 -13.17 14.08 4.19
CA ILE A 159 -13.50 15.12 3.20
C ILE A 159 -14.98 15.51 3.30
N ALA A 160 -15.88 14.53 3.33
CA ALA A 160 -17.32 14.77 3.32
C ALA A 160 -17.80 15.51 4.57
N HIS A 161 -17.30 15.15 5.76
CA HIS A 161 -17.73 15.70 7.04
C HIS A 161 -16.83 16.83 7.54
N GLY A 162 -15.54 16.81 7.21
CA GLY A 162 -14.59 17.82 7.66
C GLY A 162 -14.58 19.09 6.82
N LEU A 163 -14.72 18.99 5.49
CA LEU A 163 -14.72 20.13 4.58
C LEU A 163 -16.14 20.63 4.23
N GLY A 164 -17.16 19.82 4.51
CA GLY A 164 -18.57 20.17 4.32
C GLY A 164 -19.11 19.86 2.91
N ALA A 165 -20.40 20.22 2.72
CA ALA A 165 -21.21 19.78 1.57
C ALA A 165 -20.63 20.18 0.19
N LYS A 166 -19.95 21.33 0.09
CA LYS A 166 -19.35 21.81 -1.17
C LYS A 166 -18.24 20.86 -1.69
N TRP A 167 -17.61 20.10 -0.81
CA TRP A 167 -16.48 19.23 -1.13
C TRP A 167 -16.86 17.76 -1.27
N LYS A 168 -18.15 17.41 -1.20
CA LYS A 168 -18.60 16.01 -1.36
C LYS A 168 -18.18 15.38 -2.69
N TRP A 169 -18.09 16.16 -3.76
CA TRP A 169 -17.59 15.65 -5.04
C TRP A 169 -16.17 15.09 -4.95
N MET A 170 -15.31 15.73 -4.14
CA MET A 170 -13.93 15.27 -3.93
C MET A 170 -13.88 13.97 -3.10
N ALA A 171 -14.79 13.80 -2.13
CA ALA A 171 -14.95 12.54 -1.39
C ALA A 171 -15.37 11.40 -2.32
N VAL A 172 -16.31 11.65 -3.23
CA VAL A 172 -16.74 10.65 -4.24
C VAL A 172 -15.61 10.34 -5.21
N ALA A 173 -14.90 11.35 -5.71
CA ALA A 173 -13.76 11.16 -6.60
C ALA A 173 -12.67 10.31 -5.93
N PHE A 174 -12.31 10.63 -4.67
CA PHE A 174 -11.35 9.84 -3.90
C PHE A 174 -11.80 8.37 -3.75
N ALA A 175 -13.06 8.13 -3.37
CA ALA A 175 -13.59 6.78 -3.23
C ALA A 175 -13.56 6.01 -4.56
N SER A 176 -13.89 6.67 -5.67
CA SER A 176 -13.84 6.07 -7.01
C SER A 176 -12.42 5.68 -7.40
N PHE A 177 -11.44 6.57 -7.19
CA PHE A 177 -10.03 6.26 -7.46
C PHE A 177 -9.51 5.15 -6.54
N ALA A 178 -9.91 5.12 -5.27
CA ALA A 178 -9.54 4.05 -4.35
C ALA A 178 -10.07 2.68 -4.81
N ILE A 179 -11.30 2.62 -5.31
CA ILE A 179 -11.88 1.40 -5.89
C ILE A 179 -11.06 0.95 -7.11
N ILE A 180 -10.77 1.86 -8.06
CA ILE A 180 -9.97 1.55 -9.24
C ILE A 180 -8.58 1.05 -8.84
N CYS A 181 -7.93 1.74 -7.89
CA CYS A 181 -6.61 1.38 -7.38
C CYS A 181 -6.60 -0.02 -6.73
N SER A 182 -7.69 -0.42 -6.05
CA SER A 182 -7.79 -1.73 -5.40
C SER A 182 -7.74 -2.91 -6.39
N PHE A 183 -8.19 -2.70 -7.63
CA PHE A 183 -8.12 -3.74 -8.68
C PHE A 183 -6.73 -3.88 -9.30
N ALA A 184 -5.95 -2.81 -9.38
CA ALA A 184 -4.75 -2.76 -10.20
C ALA A 184 -3.43 -2.73 -9.40
N THR A 185 -3.18 -1.69 -8.63
CA THR A 185 -1.82 -1.38 -8.19
C THR A 185 -1.32 -2.22 -7.02
N GLY A 186 -2.08 -2.36 -5.96
CA GLY A 186 -1.61 -3.02 -4.74
C GLY A 186 -1.49 -4.54 -4.90
N ASN A 187 -2.52 -5.17 -5.45
CA ASN A 187 -2.63 -6.62 -5.51
C ASN A 187 -1.89 -7.22 -6.72
N SER A 188 -2.00 -6.60 -7.91
CA SER A 188 -1.46 -7.16 -9.15
C SER A 188 0.06 -7.28 -9.12
N ILE A 189 0.78 -6.25 -8.67
CA ILE A 189 2.25 -6.27 -8.60
C ILE A 189 2.71 -7.34 -7.61
N GLN A 190 2.07 -7.46 -6.45
CA GLN A 190 2.41 -8.45 -5.43
C GLN A 190 2.18 -9.88 -5.95
N SER A 191 1.01 -10.14 -6.53
CA SER A 191 0.66 -11.45 -7.11
C SER A 191 1.58 -11.82 -8.26
N PHE A 192 1.91 -10.86 -9.12
CA PHE A 192 2.86 -11.05 -10.22
C PHE A 192 4.24 -11.45 -9.69
N THR A 193 4.78 -10.71 -8.71
CA THR A 193 6.12 -10.97 -8.17
C THR A 193 6.21 -12.34 -7.50
N VAL A 194 5.19 -12.73 -6.71
CA VAL A 194 5.13 -14.06 -6.10
C VAL A 194 5.09 -15.14 -7.18
N SER A 195 4.24 -14.96 -8.19
CA SER A 195 4.07 -15.94 -9.26
C SER A 195 5.32 -16.06 -10.13
N ASP A 196 5.99 -14.94 -10.41
CA ASP A 196 7.22 -14.90 -11.20
C ASP A 196 8.40 -15.55 -10.46
N GLN A 197 8.54 -15.30 -9.15
CA GLN A 197 9.55 -15.96 -8.33
C GLN A 197 9.36 -17.48 -8.30
N ILE A 198 8.12 -17.95 -8.06
CA ILE A 198 7.84 -19.38 -8.06
C ILE A 198 8.09 -19.98 -9.45
N TYR A 199 7.72 -19.25 -10.52
CA TYR A 199 8.02 -19.68 -11.89
C TYR A 199 9.52 -19.84 -12.13
N SER A 200 10.32 -18.87 -11.67
CA SER A 200 11.78 -18.93 -11.79
C SER A 200 12.36 -20.15 -11.11
N GLU A 201 11.97 -20.42 -9.87
CA GLU A 201 12.45 -21.59 -9.11
C GLU A 201 12.01 -22.91 -9.76
N VAL A 202 10.73 -23.03 -10.12
CA VAL A 202 10.20 -24.25 -10.78
C VAL A 202 10.89 -24.48 -12.12
N SER A 203 11.12 -23.43 -12.92
CA SER A 203 11.78 -23.57 -14.21
C SER A 203 13.25 -24.01 -14.11
N GLN A 204 13.94 -23.70 -13.01
CA GLN A 204 15.28 -24.20 -12.74
C GLN A 204 15.29 -25.70 -12.38
N ILE A 205 14.24 -26.19 -11.71
CA ILE A 205 14.15 -27.59 -11.28
C ILE A 205 13.70 -28.50 -12.42
N VAL A 206 12.64 -28.12 -13.15
CA VAL A 206 12.01 -29.00 -14.17
C VAL A 206 12.41 -28.66 -15.61
N GLY A 207 13.08 -27.53 -15.84
CA GLY A 207 13.42 -27.01 -17.18
C GLY A 207 12.36 -26.08 -17.76
N GLN A 208 12.77 -25.28 -18.74
CA GLN A 208 11.89 -24.28 -19.37
C GLN A 208 10.90 -24.89 -20.38
N ASP A 209 11.21 -26.06 -20.92
CA ASP A 209 10.41 -26.77 -21.91
C ASP A 209 9.37 -27.73 -21.27
N HIS A 210 9.31 -27.77 -19.94
CA HIS A 210 8.36 -28.62 -19.24
C HIS A 210 6.93 -28.06 -19.37
N PHE A 211 5.90 -28.90 -19.44
CA PHE A 211 4.50 -28.48 -19.64
C PHE A 211 4.03 -27.46 -18.61
N LEU A 212 4.56 -27.48 -17.37
CA LEU A 212 4.22 -26.51 -16.31
C LEU A 212 4.80 -25.11 -16.56
N THR A 213 5.99 -25.06 -17.17
CA THR A 213 6.77 -23.84 -17.35
C THR A 213 6.68 -23.27 -18.77
N LEU A 214 6.26 -24.10 -19.73
CA LEU A 214 6.05 -23.66 -21.11
C LEU A 214 5.05 -22.50 -21.17
N LYS A 215 5.49 -21.35 -21.70
CA LYS A 215 4.65 -20.17 -21.82
C LYS A 215 3.77 -20.26 -23.06
N HIS A 216 2.47 -20.24 -22.87
CA HIS A 216 1.49 -20.14 -23.94
C HIS A 216 1.16 -18.68 -24.17
N THR A 217 1.40 -18.19 -25.40
CA THR A 217 1.08 -16.81 -25.77
C THR A 217 -0.43 -16.64 -25.90
N ILE A 218 -1.02 -15.78 -25.06
CA ILE A 218 -2.45 -15.46 -25.09
C ILE A 218 -2.70 -14.23 -25.98
N TRP A 219 -1.80 -13.25 -25.96
CA TRP A 219 -1.86 -12.05 -26.79
C TRP A 219 -0.44 -11.67 -27.22
N SER A 220 -0.30 -10.80 -28.23
CA SER A 220 1.01 -10.39 -28.72
C SER A 220 1.88 -9.83 -27.59
N GLY A 221 2.94 -10.56 -27.22
CA GLY A 221 3.85 -10.21 -26.14
C GLY A 221 3.46 -10.66 -24.72
N PHE A 222 2.28 -11.25 -24.52
CA PHE A 222 1.85 -11.75 -23.21
C PHE A 222 1.70 -13.28 -23.23
N GLY A 223 2.61 -13.96 -22.53
CA GLY A 223 2.58 -15.43 -22.38
C GLY A 223 2.41 -15.82 -20.91
N VAL A 224 1.57 -16.81 -20.66
CA VAL A 224 1.30 -17.35 -19.33
C VAL A 224 1.59 -18.85 -19.32
N SER A 225 2.24 -19.34 -18.27
CA SER A 225 2.46 -20.77 -18.05
C SER A 225 1.36 -21.39 -17.20
N VAL A 226 1.20 -22.72 -17.31
CA VAL A 226 0.24 -23.48 -16.49
C VAL A 226 0.54 -23.28 -15.00
N GLN A 227 1.80 -23.26 -14.60
CA GLN A 227 2.22 -23.01 -13.22
C GLN A 227 1.77 -21.63 -12.71
N GLN A 228 1.89 -20.57 -13.52
CA GLN A 228 1.41 -19.24 -13.15
C GLN A 228 -0.11 -19.17 -12.95
N VAL A 229 -0.87 -19.91 -13.76
CA VAL A 229 -2.32 -20.03 -13.59
C VAL A 229 -2.68 -20.75 -12.29
N ILE A 230 -2.01 -21.85 -11.98
CA ILE A 230 -2.20 -22.59 -10.72
C ILE A 230 -1.90 -21.69 -9.51
N ASN A 231 -0.80 -20.94 -9.54
CA ASN A 231 -0.46 -20.00 -8.48
C ASN A 231 -1.52 -18.89 -8.33
N GLY A 232 -2.02 -18.35 -9.44
CA GLY A 232 -3.08 -17.34 -9.41
C GLY A 232 -4.36 -17.85 -8.77
N ILE A 233 -4.80 -19.05 -9.13
CA ILE A 233 -5.97 -19.71 -8.53
C ILE A 233 -5.75 -19.94 -7.03
N PHE A 234 -4.59 -20.48 -6.65
CA PHE A 234 -4.27 -20.75 -5.24
C PHE A 234 -4.27 -19.47 -4.39
N MET A 235 -3.62 -18.40 -4.86
CA MET A 235 -3.63 -17.12 -4.19
C MET A 235 -5.05 -16.52 -4.10
N CYS A 236 -5.83 -16.60 -5.18
CA CYS A 236 -7.22 -16.13 -5.19
C CYS A 236 -8.08 -16.84 -4.15
N LEU A 237 -7.93 -18.17 -4.00
CA LEU A 237 -8.65 -18.95 -3.01
C LEU A 237 -8.26 -18.55 -1.58
N ILE A 238 -6.98 -18.48 -1.27
CA ILE A 238 -6.51 -18.12 0.08
C ILE A 238 -6.96 -16.70 0.46
N VAL A 239 -6.72 -15.73 -0.41
CA VAL A 239 -7.09 -14.33 -0.16
C VAL A 239 -8.62 -14.18 -0.08
N GLY A 240 -9.35 -14.85 -0.97
CA GLY A 240 -10.82 -14.88 -0.97
C GLY A 240 -11.39 -15.42 0.35
N LEU A 241 -10.85 -16.52 0.86
CA LEU A 241 -11.26 -17.10 2.14
C LEU A 241 -11.06 -16.11 3.32
N VAL A 242 -10.03 -15.29 3.28
CA VAL A 242 -9.79 -14.28 4.32
C VAL A 242 -10.74 -13.10 4.17
N ILE A 243 -10.90 -12.57 2.95
CA ILE A 243 -11.70 -11.36 2.68
C ILE A 243 -13.19 -11.59 2.93
N ILE A 244 -13.74 -12.76 2.57
CA ILE A 244 -15.15 -13.09 2.77
C ILE A 244 -15.55 -13.02 4.26
N GLY A 245 -14.61 -13.22 5.19
CA GLY A 245 -14.85 -13.08 6.63
C GLY A 245 -14.86 -11.64 7.15
N GLY A 246 -14.74 -10.64 6.28
CA GLY A 246 -14.79 -9.21 6.64
C GLY A 246 -13.58 -8.72 7.43
N ILE A 247 -13.67 -7.47 7.89
CA ILE A 247 -12.53 -6.77 8.52
C ILE A 247 -12.02 -7.44 9.79
N GLN A 248 -12.89 -8.07 10.56
CA GLN A 248 -12.51 -8.78 11.79
C GLN A 248 -11.63 -9.99 11.49
N ARG A 249 -11.97 -10.76 10.44
CA ARG A 249 -11.17 -11.92 10.02
C ARG A 249 -9.84 -11.47 9.40
N ILE A 250 -9.86 -10.42 8.59
CA ILE A 250 -8.65 -9.79 8.05
C ILE A 250 -7.74 -9.38 9.20
N GLY A 251 -8.25 -8.65 10.20
CA GLY A 251 -7.49 -8.21 11.37
C GLY A 251 -6.94 -9.35 12.22
N HIS A 252 -7.64 -10.48 12.31
CA HIS A 252 -7.13 -11.66 13.00
C HIS A 252 -5.95 -12.30 12.25
N VAL A 253 -6.08 -12.50 10.94
CA VAL A 253 -5.03 -13.10 10.10
C VAL A 253 -3.80 -12.19 10.02
N THR A 254 -3.99 -10.90 9.79
CA THR A 254 -2.89 -9.93 9.70
C THR A 254 -2.20 -9.72 11.05
N GLY A 255 -2.96 -9.85 12.17
CA GLY A 255 -2.42 -9.80 13.52
C GLY A 255 -1.38 -10.87 13.81
N PHE A 256 -1.44 -11.99 13.12
CA PHE A 256 -0.47 -13.07 13.21
C PHE A 256 0.60 -12.99 12.11
N LEU A 257 0.19 -12.81 10.85
CA LEU A 257 1.11 -12.86 9.70
C LEU A 257 2.07 -11.67 9.65
N ALA A 258 1.61 -10.45 9.92
CA ALA A 258 2.46 -9.27 9.79
C ALA A 258 3.64 -9.25 10.76
N PRO A 259 3.50 -9.57 12.07
CA PRO A 259 4.64 -9.70 12.97
C PRO A 259 5.62 -10.80 12.56
N ILE A 260 5.12 -11.97 12.15
CA ILE A 260 5.97 -13.08 11.72
C ILE A 260 6.79 -12.68 10.49
N MET A 261 6.15 -12.08 9.49
CA MET A 261 6.83 -11.58 8.29
C MET A 261 7.92 -10.58 8.65
N ALA A 262 7.64 -9.63 9.55
CA ALA A 262 8.62 -8.65 9.99
C ALA A 262 9.82 -9.30 10.71
N VAL A 263 9.57 -10.25 11.60
CA VAL A 263 10.64 -10.99 12.32
C VAL A 263 11.52 -11.78 11.36
N ILE A 264 10.92 -12.53 10.44
CA ILE A 264 11.65 -13.32 9.44
C ILE A 264 12.51 -12.39 8.58
N TYR A 265 11.93 -11.29 8.08
CA TYR A 265 12.67 -10.34 7.25
C TYR A 265 13.87 -9.74 7.99
N VAL A 266 13.64 -9.21 9.21
CA VAL A 266 14.69 -8.59 10.02
C VAL A 266 15.78 -9.60 10.37
N PHE A 267 15.40 -10.85 10.69
CA PHE A 267 16.35 -11.91 11.00
C PHE A 267 17.30 -12.21 9.82
N PHE A 268 16.76 -12.48 8.63
CA PHE A 268 17.58 -12.76 7.46
C PHE A 268 18.37 -11.54 6.98
N ALA A 269 17.80 -10.34 7.02
CA ALA A 269 18.51 -9.12 6.72
C ALA A 269 19.69 -8.90 7.68
N SER A 270 19.49 -9.16 8.98
CA SER A 270 20.56 -9.07 9.98
C SER A 270 21.68 -10.09 9.74
N LEU A 271 21.35 -11.32 9.36
CA LEU A 271 22.36 -12.34 9.00
C LEU A 271 23.21 -11.89 7.80
N ILE A 272 22.58 -11.31 6.77
CA ILE A 272 23.31 -10.78 5.60
C ILE A 272 24.24 -9.64 6.01
N LEU A 273 23.76 -8.70 6.83
CA LEU A 273 24.56 -7.57 7.32
C LEU A 273 25.74 -8.03 8.16
N VAL A 274 25.54 -8.97 9.09
CA VAL A 274 26.61 -9.53 9.93
C VAL A 274 27.64 -10.27 9.07
N GLY A 275 27.19 -11.07 8.11
CA GLY A 275 28.08 -11.80 7.20
C GLY A 275 28.91 -10.89 6.28
N ASN A 276 28.44 -9.66 6.02
CA ASN A 276 29.09 -8.68 5.15
C ASN A 276 29.51 -7.39 5.89
N PHE A 277 29.77 -7.50 7.18
CA PHE A 277 30.06 -6.35 8.04
C PHE A 277 31.18 -5.44 7.49
N ASN A 278 32.23 -6.05 6.91
CA ASN A 278 33.36 -5.32 6.33
C ASN A 278 32.99 -4.49 5.09
N LEU A 279 31.87 -4.79 4.42
CA LEU A 279 31.42 -4.08 3.24
C LEU A 279 30.49 -2.90 3.58
N ILE A 280 29.98 -2.82 4.83
CA ILE A 280 29.02 -1.79 5.23
C ILE A 280 29.65 -0.39 5.10
N ALA A 281 30.86 -0.21 5.58
CA ALA A 281 31.56 1.07 5.50
C ALA A 281 31.76 1.53 4.04
N ASN A 282 32.11 0.60 3.15
CA ASN A 282 32.35 0.87 1.74
C ASN A 282 31.03 1.15 0.96
N SER A 283 29.89 0.72 1.51
CA SER A 283 28.58 0.95 0.86
C SER A 283 28.06 2.39 1.02
N PHE A 284 28.68 3.18 1.90
CA PHE A 284 28.34 4.59 2.16
C PHE A 284 29.37 5.56 1.56
N SER A 285 30.45 5.08 0.99
CA SER A 285 31.48 5.86 0.28
C SER A 285 31.20 5.88 -1.23
#